data_ea0f49a1161f22344233b1b806bc55e6
#
_entry.id   ea0f49a1161f22344233b1b806bc55e6
#
_cell.length_a   1.000
_cell.length_b   1.000
_cell.length_c   1.000
_cell.angle_alpha   90.00
_cell.angle_beta   90.00
_cell.angle_gamma   90.00
#
_symmetry.space_group_name_H-M   'P 1'
#
loop_
_entity.id
_entity.type
_entity.pdbx_description
1 polymer ?
#
loop_
_entity_poly.entity_id
_entity_poly.type
_entity_poly.pdbx_seq_one_letter_code
_entity_poly.pdbx_strand_id
1 'polypeptide(L)'
;MKTNVNNNFKLIEHATIDSLKIRCLLSKVTILDTSILDEKTKYIISDSTGEIIEETKIKHLSKEIKFQHYSIKVAIVSQYDFTLKANLDYLEIYLHSKILEENYFQGITITNIEAIYKKLIDTKVFEISFEDFLTSKVNDVDVKKDFLCSNEHFKDLTTYLKKIAISSNRRNKGCHKYENGNIEFNTRQTSTSASPFLKLYNKELEAIERKSEFFDYYFNVNHFRNLKRIEATLKTSKDLKTSLNITEATLLNLLKCDTSQLNEIIAKAVNTNLKEIEAIKIKKSSKIRSNNLDKMIYLHLTNMIDNQKLFFEDALKVTLEHFESDKQNKYRMKQKMIKIYSEEIATGTNKKVNLKRLQLLSLIGWEKV
;
A
#
# COMPACT_ATOMS: atom_id res chain seq x y z
N MET A 1 10.41 4.40 -34.89
CA MET A 1 9.49 5.53 -35.09
C MET A 1 8.97 5.92 -33.72
N LYS A 2 9.32 7.10 -33.20
CA LYS A 2 8.69 7.62 -31.98
C LYS A 2 7.27 8.01 -32.36
N THR A 3 6.29 7.19 -31.96
CA THR A 3 4.88 7.54 -32.07
C THR A 3 4.64 8.83 -31.27
N ASN A 4 3.86 9.74 -31.82
CA ASN A 4 3.45 10.99 -31.17
C ASN A 4 2.88 10.67 -29.78
N VAL A 5 3.71 10.83 -28.75
CA VAL A 5 3.28 10.72 -27.36
C VAL A 5 2.24 11.81 -27.14
N ASN A 6 1.01 11.39 -26.88
CA ASN A 6 -0.12 12.29 -26.63
C ASN A 6 0.25 13.29 -25.55
N ASN A 7 0.35 14.58 -25.90
CA ASN A 7 0.67 15.67 -24.98
C ASN A 7 -0.47 16.00 -24.00
N ASN A 8 -1.56 15.21 -23.96
CA ASN A 8 -2.75 15.47 -23.16
C ASN A 8 -2.80 14.67 -21.85
N PHE A 9 -1.65 14.53 -21.18
CA PHE A 9 -1.67 13.98 -19.81
C PHE A 9 -2.49 14.90 -18.91
N LYS A 10 -3.63 14.42 -18.42
CA LYS A 10 -4.44 15.10 -17.42
C LYS A 10 -4.41 14.28 -16.13
N LEU A 11 -3.97 14.91 -15.05
CA LEU A 11 -4.04 14.29 -13.73
C LEU A 11 -5.50 14.04 -13.36
N ILE A 12 -5.80 12.83 -12.92
CA ILE A 12 -7.15 12.47 -12.47
C ILE A 12 -7.27 12.85 -11.00
N GLU A 13 -8.21 13.73 -10.70
CA GLU A 13 -8.39 14.33 -9.38
C GLU A 13 -9.11 13.43 -8.38
N HIS A 14 -9.64 12.28 -8.82
CA HIS A 14 -10.34 11.33 -7.96
C HIS A 14 -9.61 10.00 -7.86
N ALA A 15 -9.99 9.18 -6.89
CA ALA A 15 -9.46 7.84 -6.74
C ALA A 15 -9.99 6.91 -7.84
N THR A 16 -9.15 5.98 -8.28
CA THR A 16 -9.45 5.00 -9.33
C THR A 16 -8.95 3.61 -8.92
N ILE A 17 -9.45 2.57 -9.57
CA ILE A 17 -8.98 1.20 -9.37
C ILE A 17 -7.70 1.01 -10.19
N ASP A 18 -6.60 0.67 -9.51
CA ASP A 18 -5.30 0.41 -10.16
C ASP A 18 -5.11 -1.05 -10.52
N SER A 19 -5.42 -1.93 -9.58
CA SER A 19 -5.35 -3.36 -9.78
C SER A 19 -6.41 -4.12 -9.00
N LEU A 20 -6.73 -5.30 -9.46
CA LEU A 20 -7.66 -6.20 -8.79
C LEU A 20 -7.44 -7.65 -9.22
N LYS A 21 -7.91 -8.57 -8.39
CA LYS A 21 -7.91 -9.99 -8.68
C LYS A 21 -9.35 -10.43 -8.95
N ILE A 22 -9.60 -10.95 -10.15
CA ILE A 22 -10.89 -11.49 -10.57
C ILE A 22 -10.85 -13.00 -10.41
N ARG A 23 -11.89 -13.60 -9.83
CA ARG A 23 -12.08 -15.04 -9.66
C ARG A 23 -13.27 -15.52 -10.45
N CYS A 24 -13.01 -16.04 -11.63
CA CYS A 24 -14.01 -16.66 -12.50
C CYS A 24 -14.17 -18.13 -12.10
N LEU A 25 -15.40 -18.59 -11.85
CA LEU A 25 -15.66 -20.00 -11.56
C LEU A 25 -15.22 -20.86 -12.75
N LEU A 26 -14.36 -21.84 -12.53
CA LEU A 26 -13.74 -22.60 -13.62
C LEU A 26 -14.74 -23.35 -14.51
N SER A 27 -15.89 -23.76 -13.95
CA SER A 27 -16.98 -24.37 -14.72
C SER A 27 -17.64 -23.44 -15.77
N LYS A 28 -17.35 -22.11 -15.70
CA LYS A 28 -17.83 -21.09 -16.63
C LYS A 28 -16.73 -20.62 -17.59
N VAL A 29 -15.55 -21.23 -17.51
CA VAL A 29 -14.36 -20.84 -18.27
C VAL A 29 -13.92 -22.01 -19.13
N THR A 30 -13.66 -21.75 -20.40
CA THR A 30 -12.99 -22.70 -21.30
C THR A 30 -11.51 -22.34 -21.37
N ILE A 31 -10.62 -23.22 -20.91
CA ILE A 31 -9.19 -23.05 -21.04
C ILE A 31 -8.80 -23.44 -22.47
N LEU A 32 -8.24 -22.48 -23.22
CA LEU A 32 -7.79 -22.70 -24.60
C LEU A 32 -6.30 -23.06 -24.66
N ASP A 33 -5.50 -22.43 -23.79
CA ASP A 33 -4.07 -22.70 -23.70
C ASP A 33 -3.80 -23.65 -22.54
N THR A 34 -3.66 -24.93 -22.84
CA THR A 34 -3.44 -25.99 -21.84
C THR A 34 -2.11 -25.86 -21.10
N SER A 35 -1.16 -25.04 -21.57
CA SER A 35 0.10 -24.81 -20.83
C SER A 35 -0.10 -24.16 -19.46
N ILE A 36 -1.28 -23.57 -19.18
CA ILE A 36 -1.65 -23.12 -17.84
C ILE A 36 -1.84 -24.29 -16.86
N LEU A 37 -2.08 -25.49 -17.38
CA LEU A 37 -2.29 -26.72 -16.62
C LEU A 37 -0.99 -27.47 -16.32
N ASP A 38 0.15 -27.00 -16.84
CA ASP A 38 1.44 -27.65 -16.66
C ASP A 38 1.86 -27.60 -15.18
N GLU A 39 2.09 -28.78 -14.58
CA GLU A 39 2.61 -28.90 -13.24
C GLU A 39 4.07 -28.45 -13.18
N LYS A 40 4.40 -27.56 -12.27
CA LYS A 40 5.79 -27.18 -12.03
C LYS A 40 6.33 -28.00 -10.87
N THR A 41 7.45 -28.66 -11.09
CA THR A 41 8.19 -29.34 -10.04
C THR A 41 9.21 -28.38 -9.45
N LYS A 42 9.17 -28.21 -8.13
CA LYS A 42 10.18 -27.45 -7.38
C LYS A 42 11.14 -28.46 -6.74
N TYR A 43 12.41 -28.26 -7.00
CA TYR A 43 13.47 -29.03 -6.36
C TYR A 43 14.12 -28.20 -5.25
N ILE A 44 14.31 -28.80 -4.08
CA ILE A 44 15.19 -28.26 -3.04
C ILE A 44 16.52 -28.97 -3.21
N ILE A 45 17.55 -28.23 -3.56
CA ILE A 45 18.90 -28.73 -3.81
C ILE A 45 19.77 -28.42 -2.59
N SER A 46 20.58 -29.38 -2.16
CA SER A 46 21.58 -29.18 -1.12
C SER A 46 22.67 -28.23 -1.60
N ASP A 47 22.89 -27.12 -0.89
CA ASP A 47 23.96 -26.16 -1.20
C ASP A 47 25.37 -26.77 -1.09
N SER A 48 25.51 -27.85 -0.34
CA SER A 48 26.81 -28.53 -0.09
C SER A 48 27.13 -29.65 -1.05
N THR A 49 26.10 -30.41 -1.53
CA THR A 49 26.32 -31.60 -2.37
C THR A 49 25.77 -31.44 -3.79
N GLY A 50 24.92 -30.44 -4.04
CA GLY A 50 24.22 -30.29 -5.31
C GLY A 50 23.11 -31.34 -5.56
N GLU A 51 22.84 -32.20 -4.56
CA GLU A 51 21.83 -33.23 -4.67
C GLU A 51 20.42 -32.71 -4.37
N ILE A 52 19.42 -33.31 -5.04
CA ILE A 52 18.01 -32.99 -4.77
C ILE A 52 17.62 -33.60 -3.43
N ILE A 53 17.36 -32.75 -2.43
CA ILE A 53 16.91 -33.17 -1.10
C ILE A 53 15.41 -33.46 -1.11
N GLU A 54 14.63 -32.67 -1.82
CA GLU A 54 13.18 -32.76 -1.86
C GLU A 54 12.65 -32.36 -3.24
N GLU A 55 11.75 -33.18 -3.75
CA GLU A 55 10.98 -32.89 -4.97
C GLU A 55 9.54 -32.60 -4.57
N THR A 56 9.11 -31.34 -4.72
CA THR A 56 7.72 -30.95 -4.42
C THR A 56 7.02 -30.59 -5.72
N LYS A 57 5.98 -31.35 -6.08
CA LYS A 57 5.07 -30.99 -7.17
C LYS A 57 4.20 -29.82 -6.71
N ILE A 58 4.48 -28.62 -7.23
CA ILE A 58 3.66 -27.46 -6.94
C ILE A 58 2.59 -27.33 -8.02
N LYS A 59 1.35 -27.61 -7.65
CA LYS A 59 0.16 -27.31 -8.47
C LYS A 59 -0.14 -25.82 -8.53
N HIS A 60 0.84 -24.98 -8.77
CA HIS A 60 0.59 -23.58 -9.15
C HIS A 60 0.43 -23.51 -10.66
N LEU A 61 -0.75 -23.90 -11.10
CA LEU A 61 -1.20 -23.76 -12.46
C LEU A 61 -1.31 -22.26 -12.77
N SER A 62 -0.24 -21.65 -13.26
CA SER A 62 -0.22 -20.21 -13.54
C SER A 62 0.57 -19.88 -14.79
N LYS A 63 0.08 -18.89 -15.53
CA LYS A 63 0.70 -18.40 -16.75
C LYS A 63 0.77 -16.89 -16.73
N GLU A 64 1.84 -16.33 -17.28
CA GLU A 64 1.92 -14.92 -17.64
C GLU A 64 1.50 -14.72 -19.08
N ILE A 65 0.44 -13.97 -19.28
CA ILE A 65 0.01 -13.49 -20.59
C ILE A 65 0.86 -12.27 -20.92
N LYS A 66 1.75 -12.39 -21.87
CA LYS A 66 2.67 -11.32 -22.27
C LYS A 66 2.01 -10.41 -23.31
N PHE A 67 2.01 -9.12 -23.01
CA PHE A 67 1.78 -8.04 -23.96
C PHE A 67 3.11 -7.38 -24.30
N GLN A 68 3.10 -6.44 -25.21
CA GLN A 68 4.36 -5.86 -25.72
C GLN A 68 5.25 -5.28 -24.60
N HIS A 69 4.68 -4.57 -23.60
CA HIS A 69 5.43 -3.88 -22.56
C HIS A 69 4.95 -4.19 -21.14
N TYR A 70 4.09 -5.17 -20.96
CA TYR A 70 3.59 -5.61 -19.65
C TYR A 70 3.11 -7.07 -19.73
N SER A 71 2.83 -7.67 -18.59
CA SER A 71 2.22 -9.00 -18.53
C SER A 71 1.07 -9.03 -17.53
N ILE A 72 0.13 -9.93 -17.76
CA ILE A 72 -0.98 -10.21 -16.84
C ILE A 72 -0.85 -11.66 -16.38
N LYS A 73 -0.87 -11.87 -15.06
CA LYS A 73 -0.83 -13.22 -14.51
C LYS A 73 -2.23 -13.80 -14.44
N VAL A 74 -2.38 -15.04 -14.88
CA VAL A 74 -3.57 -15.88 -14.65
C VAL A 74 -3.17 -17.13 -13.90
N ALA A 75 -4.05 -17.67 -13.03
CA ALA A 75 -3.78 -18.87 -12.27
C ALA A 75 -5.05 -19.66 -12.00
N ILE A 76 -4.95 -20.99 -11.99
CA ILE A 76 -6.04 -21.85 -11.52
C ILE A 76 -5.81 -22.12 -10.04
N VAL A 77 -6.82 -21.84 -9.22
CA VAL A 77 -6.75 -22.01 -7.78
C VAL A 77 -7.98 -22.76 -7.28
N SER A 78 -7.76 -23.64 -6.32
CA SER A 78 -8.84 -24.37 -5.62
C SER A 78 -9.10 -23.73 -4.27
N GLN A 79 -10.35 -23.42 -3.97
CA GLN A 79 -10.76 -22.86 -2.69
C GLN A 79 -11.93 -23.63 -2.12
N TYR A 80 -11.85 -23.98 -0.82
CA TYR A 80 -12.96 -24.59 -0.13
C TYR A 80 -14.10 -23.59 0.10
N ASP A 81 -15.29 -23.92 -0.40
CA ASP A 81 -16.51 -23.17 -0.12
C ASP A 81 -17.25 -23.81 1.07
N PHE A 82 -17.32 -23.07 2.17
CA PHE A 82 -17.94 -23.55 3.41
C PHE A 82 -19.46 -23.73 3.29
N THR A 83 -20.10 -23.02 2.39
CA THR A 83 -21.55 -23.10 2.17
C THR A 83 -21.90 -24.38 1.40
N LEU A 84 -21.16 -24.65 0.34
CA LEU A 84 -21.34 -25.85 -0.51
C LEU A 84 -20.61 -27.07 0.04
N LYS A 85 -19.75 -26.88 1.06
CA LYS A 85 -18.89 -27.93 1.64
C LYS A 85 -18.06 -28.67 0.59
N ALA A 86 -17.59 -27.97 -0.43
CA ALA A 86 -16.85 -28.50 -1.55
C ALA A 86 -15.70 -27.58 -1.96
N ASN A 87 -14.67 -28.13 -2.60
CA ASN A 87 -13.65 -27.35 -3.27
C ASN A 87 -14.20 -26.84 -4.62
N LEU A 88 -14.11 -25.57 -4.82
CA LEU A 88 -14.43 -24.92 -6.10
C LEU A 88 -13.14 -24.42 -6.74
N ASP A 89 -13.01 -24.69 -8.03
CA ASP A 89 -11.88 -24.22 -8.82
C ASP A 89 -12.22 -22.92 -9.52
N TYR A 90 -11.25 -22.00 -9.52
CA TYR A 90 -11.38 -20.67 -10.11
C TYR A 90 -10.19 -20.40 -11.02
N LEU A 91 -10.47 -19.71 -12.13
CA LEU A 91 -9.46 -18.95 -12.85
C LEU A 91 -9.30 -17.60 -12.17
N GLU A 92 -8.13 -17.35 -11.53
CA GLU A 92 -7.76 -16.03 -11.02
C GLU A 92 -7.07 -15.22 -12.10
N ILE A 93 -7.53 -14.00 -12.35
CA ILE A 93 -6.93 -13.03 -13.28
C ILE A 93 -6.42 -11.85 -12.44
N TYR A 94 -5.09 -11.60 -12.48
CA TYR A 94 -4.46 -10.48 -11.80
C TYR A 94 -4.43 -9.28 -12.74
N LEU A 95 -5.52 -8.53 -12.77
CA LEU A 95 -5.70 -7.40 -13.66
C LEU A 95 -5.10 -6.13 -13.04
N HIS A 96 -4.40 -5.34 -13.85
CA HIS A 96 -3.88 -4.04 -13.47
C HIS A 96 -4.05 -3.00 -14.58
N SER A 97 -4.08 -1.73 -14.22
CA SER A 97 -4.37 -0.61 -15.13
C SER A 97 -3.39 -0.46 -16.30
N LYS A 98 -2.22 -1.12 -16.30
CA LYS A 98 -1.31 -1.13 -17.45
C LYS A 98 -1.95 -1.70 -18.73
N ILE A 99 -3.00 -2.51 -18.62
CA ILE A 99 -3.76 -3.02 -19.78
C ILE A 99 -4.41 -1.89 -20.59
N LEU A 100 -4.58 -0.72 -19.98
CA LEU A 100 -5.15 0.48 -20.60
C LEU A 100 -4.11 1.27 -21.41
N GLU A 101 -2.80 0.88 -21.33
CA GLU A 101 -1.72 1.49 -22.08
C GLU A 101 -1.63 3.01 -21.85
N GLU A 102 -1.75 3.84 -22.90
CA GLU A 102 -1.77 5.31 -22.78
C GLU A 102 -2.85 5.87 -21.84
N ASN A 103 -3.89 5.09 -21.56
CA ASN A 103 -4.95 5.43 -20.62
C ASN A 103 -4.72 4.91 -19.19
N TYR A 104 -3.51 4.44 -18.87
CA TYR A 104 -3.13 3.87 -17.57
C TYR A 104 -3.62 4.66 -16.35
N PHE A 105 -3.56 5.99 -16.41
CA PHE A 105 -3.94 6.84 -15.28
C PHE A 105 -5.45 6.87 -15.02
N GLN A 106 -6.27 6.55 -16.01
CA GLN A 106 -7.73 6.50 -15.85
C GLN A 106 -8.15 5.40 -14.87
N GLY A 107 -7.32 4.36 -14.70
CA GLY A 107 -7.68 3.20 -13.91
C GLY A 107 -8.77 2.34 -14.56
N ILE A 108 -9.13 1.26 -13.90
CA ILE A 108 -10.13 0.31 -14.36
C ILE A 108 -11.52 0.85 -13.98
N THR A 109 -12.38 1.01 -14.95
CA THR A 109 -13.71 1.62 -14.80
C THR A 109 -14.79 0.83 -15.57
N ILE A 110 -16.05 1.12 -15.29
CA ILE A 110 -17.18 0.53 -16.03
C ILE A 110 -17.15 0.89 -17.52
N THR A 111 -16.56 2.03 -17.89
CA THR A 111 -16.51 2.51 -19.28
C THR A 111 -15.43 1.84 -20.12
N ASN A 112 -14.37 1.30 -19.49
CA ASN A 112 -13.25 0.67 -20.20
C ASN A 112 -13.17 -0.85 -20.02
N ILE A 113 -14.02 -1.44 -19.16
CA ILE A 113 -13.96 -2.88 -18.85
C ILE A 113 -14.24 -3.78 -20.05
N GLU A 114 -15.12 -3.36 -20.96
CA GLU A 114 -15.40 -4.13 -22.16
C GLU A 114 -14.17 -4.21 -23.10
N ALA A 115 -13.43 -3.11 -23.25
CA ALA A 115 -12.20 -3.09 -24.02
C ALA A 115 -11.11 -3.97 -23.35
N ILE A 116 -11.02 -3.93 -22.02
CA ILE A 116 -10.14 -4.81 -21.25
C ILE A 116 -10.50 -6.28 -21.46
N TYR A 117 -11.79 -6.61 -21.34
CA TYR A 117 -12.27 -7.98 -21.58
C TYR A 117 -11.89 -8.46 -22.99
N LYS A 118 -12.16 -7.66 -24.04
CA LYS A 118 -11.77 -8.02 -25.42
C LYS A 118 -10.28 -8.29 -25.54
N LYS A 119 -9.41 -7.41 -24.97
CA LYS A 119 -7.97 -7.64 -24.97
C LYS A 119 -7.57 -8.97 -24.28
N LEU A 120 -8.24 -9.35 -23.19
CA LEU A 120 -7.99 -10.62 -22.52
C LEU A 120 -8.39 -11.83 -23.36
N ILE A 121 -9.57 -11.81 -23.97
CA ILE A 121 -10.08 -12.92 -24.81
C ILE A 121 -9.25 -13.07 -26.09
N ASP A 122 -8.81 -11.97 -26.68
CA ASP A 122 -7.96 -11.97 -27.88
C ASP A 122 -6.61 -12.67 -27.68
N THR A 123 -6.17 -12.86 -26.43
CA THR A 123 -4.96 -13.63 -26.11
C THR A 123 -5.10 -15.12 -26.34
N LYS A 124 -6.32 -15.63 -26.51
CA LYS A 124 -6.61 -17.06 -26.71
C LYS A 124 -6.07 -17.98 -25.62
N VAL A 125 -5.95 -17.48 -24.37
CA VAL A 125 -5.56 -18.29 -23.21
C VAL A 125 -6.79 -18.96 -22.61
N PHE A 126 -7.90 -18.24 -22.53
CA PHE A 126 -9.17 -18.72 -22.01
C PHE A 126 -10.34 -18.01 -22.71
N GLU A 127 -11.51 -18.61 -22.60
CA GLU A 127 -12.79 -17.99 -22.98
C GLU A 127 -13.76 -18.00 -21.80
N ILE A 128 -14.52 -16.94 -21.67
CA ILE A 128 -15.60 -16.77 -20.69
C ILE A 128 -16.61 -15.80 -21.30
N SER A 129 -17.89 -15.93 -20.98
CA SER A 129 -18.86 -14.91 -21.43
C SER A 129 -18.62 -13.57 -20.72
N PHE A 130 -18.95 -12.46 -21.37
CA PHE A 130 -18.79 -11.12 -20.75
C PHE A 130 -19.66 -10.98 -19.49
N GLU A 131 -20.85 -11.57 -19.48
CA GLU A 131 -21.73 -11.58 -18.32
C GLU A 131 -21.11 -12.34 -17.13
N ASP A 132 -20.56 -13.55 -17.36
CA ASP A 132 -19.89 -14.32 -16.34
C ASP A 132 -18.62 -13.63 -15.83
N PHE A 133 -17.88 -12.96 -16.72
CA PHE A 133 -16.74 -12.13 -16.35
C PHE A 133 -17.15 -10.99 -15.40
N LEU A 134 -18.22 -10.25 -15.72
CA LEU A 134 -18.73 -9.16 -14.88
C LEU A 134 -19.29 -9.63 -13.54
N THR A 135 -19.91 -10.81 -13.50
CA THR A 135 -20.45 -11.41 -12.26
C THR A 135 -19.42 -12.17 -11.44
N SER A 136 -18.19 -12.29 -11.94
CA SER A 136 -17.09 -12.94 -11.22
C SER A 136 -16.73 -12.23 -9.93
N LYS A 137 -16.33 -12.99 -8.90
CA LYS A 137 -15.92 -12.47 -7.60
C LYS A 137 -14.62 -11.67 -7.73
N VAL A 138 -14.49 -10.63 -6.93
CA VAL A 138 -13.26 -9.84 -6.85
C VAL A 138 -12.72 -9.75 -5.45
N ASN A 139 -11.41 -9.67 -5.36
CA ASN A 139 -10.66 -9.41 -4.13
C ASN A 139 -9.31 -8.76 -4.47
N ASP A 140 -8.54 -8.44 -3.45
CA ASP A 140 -7.19 -7.86 -3.59
C ASP A 140 -7.21 -6.63 -4.52
N VAL A 141 -8.08 -5.67 -4.20
CA VAL A 141 -8.31 -4.46 -5.00
C VAL A 141 -7.43 -3.33 -4.50
N ASP A 142 -6.60 -2.79 -5.37
CA ASP A 142 -5.83 -1.57 -5.13
C ASP A 142 -6.60 -0.35 -5.67
N VAL A 143 -6.94 0.54 -4.76
CA VAL A 143 -7.50 1.85 -5.09
C VAL A 143 -6.38 2.87 -4.97
N LYS A 144 -6.13 3.63 -6.04
CA LYS A 144 -5.08 4.65 -6.09
C LYS A 144 -5.64 6.04 -6.20
N LYS A 145 -4.87 7.02 -5.72
CA LYS A 145 -5.01 8.43 -6.06
C LYS A 145 -3.65 9.05 -6.30
N ASP A 146 -3.53 9.73 -7.43
CA ASP A 146 -2.33 10.46 -7.82
C ASP A 146 -2.47 11.93 -7.40
N PHE A 147 -1.37 12.57 -6.96
CA PHE A 147 -1.33 13.96 -6.57
C PHE A 147 0.05 14.56 -6.82
N LEU A 148 0.12 15.89 -6.96
CA LEU A 148 1.36 16.61 -7.17
C LEU A 148 1.96 17.10 -5.85
N CYS A 149 3.24 16.79 -5.63
CA CYS A 149 3.98 17.21 -4.46
C CYS A 149 5.47 17.19 -4.77
N SER A 150 6.21 18.28 -4.42
CA SER A 150 7.66 18.28 -4.62
C SER A 150 8.34 17.16 -3.83
N ASN A 151 9.48 16.69 -4.31
CA ASN A 151 10.22 15.59 -3.67
C ASN A 151 10.65 15.95 -2.24
N GLU A 152 11.04 17.19 -1.99
CA GLU A 152 11.42 17.67 -0.66
C GLU A 152 10.23 17.69 0.29
N HIS A 153 9.10 18.28 -0.13
CA HIS A 153 7.89 18.32 0.66
C HIS A 153 7.34 16.92 0.96
N PHE A 154 7.39 16.03 -0.03
CA PHE A 154 6.99 14.63 0.13
C PHE A 154 7.84 13.90 1.16
N LYS A 155 9.17 14.06 1.13
CA LYS A 155 10.09 13.46 2.09
C LYS A 155 9.86 14.00 3.52
N ASP A 156 9.59 15.29 3.64
CA ASP A 156 9.23 15.90 4.91
C ASP A 156 7.90 15.34 5.43
N LEU A 157 6.86 15.35 4.60
CA LEU A 157 5.54 14.81 4.91
C LEU A 157 5.62 13.35 5.43
N THR A 158 6.28 12.47 4.69
CA THR A 158 6.37 11.04 5.06
C THR A 158 7.21 10.81 6.31
N THR A 159 8.17 11.68 6.61
CA THR A 159 8.94 11.64 7.86
C THR A 159 8.04 11.85 9.07
N TYR A 160 7.11 12.81 9.01
CA TYR A 160 6.15 13.04 10.07
C TYR A 160 5.05 11.97 10.14
N LEU A 161 4.58 11.48 8.98
CA LEU A 161 3.58 10.41 8.93
C LEU A 161 4.07 9.12 9.58
N LYS A 162 5.35 8.79 9.45
CA LYS A 162 5.96 7.65 10.14
C LYS A 162 5.82 7.78 11.67
N LYS A 163 5.95 8.99 12.22
CA LYS A 163 5.77 9.24 13.67
C LYS A 163 4.35 8.90 14.13
N ILE A 164 3.33 9.25 13.33
CA ILE A 164 1.94 8.90 13.65
C ILE A 164 1.76 7.38 13.66
N ALA A 165 2.29 6.71 12.65
CA ALA A 165 2.16 5.27 12.53
C ALA A 165 2.76 4.53 13.74
N ILE A 166 3.94 4.95 14.21
CA ILE A 166 4.60 4.35 15.37
C ILE A 166 3.79 4.61 16.63
N SER A 167 3.31 5.83 16.85
CA SER A 167 2.57 6.20 18.08
C SER A 167 1.17 5.59 18.14
N SER A 168 0.51 5.42 17.00
CA SER A 168 -0.83 4.83 16.92
C SER A 168 -0.85 3.30 17.03
N ASN A 169 0.31 2.66 16.89
CA ASN A 169 0.41 1.20 16.82
C ASN A 169 0.82 0.56 18.13
N ARG A 170 -0.09 0.48 19.07
CA ARG A 170 0.14 -0.28 20.33
C ARG A 170 0.30 -1.78 20.14
N ARG A 171 -0.03 -2.36 18.98
CA ARG A 171 0.13 -3.80 18.68
C ARG A 171 0.37 -4.06 17.19
N ASN A 172 1.63 -4.28 16.82
CA ASN A 172 2.02 -5.12 15.67
C ASN A 172 1.77 -4.64 14.23
N LYS A 173 1.51 -3.37 13.97
CA LYS A 173 1.47 -2.87 12.60
C LYS A 173 2.86 -2.36 12.19
N GLY A 174 3.43 -2.93 11.13
CA GLY A 174 4.70 -2.47 10.58
C GLY A 174 4.50 -1.20 9.75
N CYS A 175 5.37 -0.21 9.96
CA CYS A 175 5.47 0.94 9.10
C CYS A 175 6.91 1.02 8.61
N HIS A 176 7.10 0.94 7.29
CA HIS A 176 8.40 1.05 6.66
C HIS A 176 8.49 2.37 5.91
N LYS A 177 9.55 3.13 6.16
CA LYS A 177 9.91 4.30 5.39
C LYS A 177 11.23 4.02 4.68
N TYR A 178 11.23 4.21 3.38
CA TYR A 178 12.41 4.05 2.53
C TYR A 178 13.20 5.36 2.43
N GLU A 179 14.46 5.28 2.03
CA GLU A 179 15.34 6.45 1.89
C GLU A 179 14.83 7.49 0.90
N ASN A 180 14.17 7.03 -0.17
CA ASN A 180 13.53 7.89 -1.18
C ASN A 180 12.26 8.60 -0.68
N GLY A 181 11.86 8.39 0.58
CA GLY A 181 10.69 9.00 1.18
C GLY A 181 9.41 8.17 1.07
N ASN A 182 9.40 7.06 0.34
CA ASN A 182 8.26 6.16 0.29
C ASN A 182 7.93 5.61 1.67
N ILE A 183 6.64 5.39 1.96
CA ILE A 183 6.18 4.84 3.22
C ILE A 183 5.10 3.80 2.98
N GLU A 184 5.21 2.67 3.67
CA GLU A 184 4.26 1.56 3.61
C GLU A 184 3.77 1.21 5.00
N PHE A 185 2.47 0.96 5.11
CA PHE A 185 1.81 0.55 6.33
C PHE A 185 1.36 -0.89 6.17
N ASN A 186 2.08 -1.81 6.82
CA ASN A 186 1.80 -3.23 6.77
C ASN A 186 0.94 -3.65 7.95
N THR A 187 -0.15 -4.36 7.68
CA THR A 187 -0.77 -5.22 8.67
C THR A 187 -0.02 -6.53 8.70
N ARG A 188 0.32 -7.06 9.89
CA ARG A 188 0.96 -8.38 9.97
C ARG A 188 0.11 -9.42 9.25
N GLN A 189 0.78 -10.30 8.50
CA GLN A 189 0.18 -11.41 7.75
C GLN A 189 -0.63 -12.40 8.61
N THR A 190 -0.52 -12.32 9.93
CA THR A 190 -1.18 -13.23 10.87
C THR A 190 -2.56 -12.79 11.33
N SER A 191 -3.00 -11.58 10.98
CA SER A 191 -4.35 -11.15 11.34
C SER A 191 -5.30 -11.38 10.19
N THR A 192 -6.30 -12.20 10.40
CA THR A 192 -7.48 -12.35 9.52
C THR A 192 -8.34 -11.08 9.49
N SER A 193 -8.03 -10.07 10.29
CA SER A 193 -8.69 -8.77 10.24
C SER A 193 -8.08 -7.92 9.14
N ALA A 194 -8.85 -7.72 8.15
CA ALA A 194 -8.58 -6.94 6.98
C ALA A 194 -8.51 -5.44 7.30
N SER A 195 -7.35 -4.96 7.66
CA SER A 195 -7.07 -3.53 7.59
C SER A 195 -6.57 -3.21 6.19
N PRO A 196 -7.06 -2.16 5.55
CA PRO A 196 -6.54 -1.77 4.25
C PRO A 196 -5.03 -1.52 4.36
N PHE A 197 -4.27 -2.14 3.46
CA PHE A 197 -2.88 -1.83 3.28
C PHE A 197 -2.78 -0.43 2.67
N LEU A 198 -1.93 0.42 3.20
CA LEU A 198 -1.75 1.79 2.73
C LEU A 198 -0.29 1.98 2.29
N LYS A 199 -0.10 2.46 1.06
CA LYS A 199 1.20 2.85 0.51
C LYS A 199 1.16 4.32 0.09
N LEU A 200 2.24 5.02 0.31
CA LEU A 200 2.45 6.37 -0.16
C LEU A 200 3.85 6.44 -0.77
N TYR A 201 3.93 6.71 -2.07
CA TYR A 201 5.21 6.62 -2.76
C TYR A 201 5.37 7.62 -3.89
N ASN A 202 6.63 7.82 -4.26
CA ASN A 202 7.05 8.72 -5.32
C ASN A 202 6.94 8.01 -6.68
N LYS A 203 5.88 8.32 -7.42
CA LYS A 203 5.61 7.74 -8.74
C LYS A 203 6.61 8.19 -9.81
N GLU A 204 7.15 9.41 -9.66
CA GLU A 204 8.23 9.91 -10.52
C GLU A 204 9.49 9.03 -10.40
N LEU A 205 9.92 8.72 -9.18
CA LEU A 205 11.09 7.85 -8.98
C LEU A 205 10.84 6.43 -9.46
N GLU A 206 9.63 5.87 -9.23
CA GLU A 206 9.29 4.56 -9.73
C GLU A 206 9.38 4.48 -11.26
N ALA A 207 8.88 5.50 -11.95
CA ALA A 207 8.92 5.54 -13.41
C ALA A 207 10.35 5.66 -13.96
N ILE A 208 11.22 6.44 -13.29
CA ILE A 208 12.60 6.69 -13.71
C ILE A 208 13.52 5.53 -13.33
N GLU A 209 13.48 5.09 -12.04
CA GLU A 209 14.45 4.11 -11.51
C GLU A 209 14.20 2.70 -12.04
N ARG A 210 12.95 2.30 -12.21
CA ARG A 210 12.62 0.96 -12.68
C ARG A 210 12.81 0.75 -14.16
N LYS A 211 13.18 1.79 -14.95
CA LYS A 211 13.32 1.73 -16.41
C LYS A 211 12.23 0.85 -17.01
N SER A 212 11.01 1.08 -16.61
CA SER A 212 9.89 0.24 -17.02
C SER A 212 9.63 0.51 -18.50
N GLU A 213 9.90 -0.49 -19.34
CA GLU A 213 9.59 -0.41 -20.78
C GLU A 213 8.17 0.11 -21.04
N PHE A 214 7.23 -0.20 -20.14
CA PHE A 214 5.87 0.29 -20.22
C PHE A 214 5.79 1.82 -20.11
N PHE A 215 6.44 2.42 -19.10
CA PHE A 215 6.38 3.88 -18.92
C PHE A 215 7.18 4.60 -20.00
N ASP A 216 8.33 4.08 -20.40
CA ASP A 216 9.18 4.68 -21.44
C ASP A 216 8.50 4.66 -22.81
N TYR A 217 7.65 3.65 -23.06
CA TYR A 217 6.95 3.51 -24.34
C TYR A 217 5.71 4.38 -24.43
N TYR A 218 4.84 4.36 -23.40
CA TYR A 218 3.53 5.03 -23.45
C TYR A 218 3.54 6.47 -22.95
N PHE A 219 4.56 6.90 -22.20
CA PHE A 219 4.55 8.20 -21.52
C PHE A 219 5.84 8.99 -21.71
N ASN A 220 5.71 10.32 -21.68
CA ASN A 220 6.86 11.19 -21.52
C ASN A 220 7.23 11.27 -20.02
N VAL A 221 8.53 11.18 -19.70
CA VAL A 221 9.04 11.27 -18.32
C VAL A 221 8.54 12.55 -17.60
N ASN A 222 8.33 13.62 -18.31
CA ASN A 222 7.82 14.88 -17.76
C ASN A 222 6.40 14.76 -17.17
N HIS A 223 5.61 13.77 -17.60
CA HIS A 223 4.28 13.50 -17.04
C HIS A 223 4.35 13.03 -15.58
N PHE A 224 5.49 12.49 -15.17
CA PHE A 224 5.69 12.00 -13.80
C PHE A 224 6.32 13.05 -12.88
N ARG A 225 6.69 14.22 -13.37
CA ARG A 225 7.37 15.24 -12.57
C ARG A 225 6.51 15.63 -11.35
N ASN A 226 7.09 15.49 -10.17
CA ASN A 226 6.43 15.72 -8.87
C ASN A 226 5.22 14.83 -8.60
N LEU A 227 4.98 13.80 -9.40
CA LEU A 227 3.85 12.90 -9.22
C LEU A 227 4.09 11.96 -8.03
N LYS A 228 3.15 11.93 -7.11
CA LYS A 228 3.11 11.02 -5.96
C LYS A 228 1.82 10.23 -6.01
N ARG A 229 1.84 9.05 -5.42
CA ARG A 229 0.70 8.16 -5.38
C ARG A 229 0.43 7.67 -3.97
N ILE A 230 -0.83 7.65 -3.62
CA ILE A 230 -1.35 6.93 -2.47
C ILE A 230 -2.19 5.75 -2.96
N GLU A 231 -1.98 4.58 -2.37
CA GLU A 231 -2.71 3.35 -2.67
C GLU A 231 -3.26 2.74 -1.39
N ALA A 232 -4.51 2.28 -1.45
CA ALA A 232 -5.14 1.49 -0.41
C ALA A 232 -5.58 0.15 -0.98
N THR A 233 -5.15 -0.96 -0.35
CA THR A 233 -5.48 -2.33 -0.78
C THR A 233 -6.59 -2.91 0.08
N LEU A 234 -7.68 -3.33 -0.53
CA LEU A 234 -8.76 -4.12 0.07
C LEU A 234 -8.53 -5.60 -0.29
N LYS A 235 -8.04 -6.39 0.69
CA LYS A 235 -7.54 -7.75 0.41
C LYS A 235 -8.62 -8.80 0.27
N THR A 236 -9.76 -8.62 0.94
CA THR A 236 -10.80 -9.65 0.97
C THR A 236 -12.14 -9.14 0.44
N SER A 237 -12.98 -10.07 -0.03
CA SER A 237 -14.35 -9.75 -0.42
C SER A 237 -15.15 -9.12 0.75
N LYS A 238 -14.82 -9.46 2.00
CA LYS A 238 -15.45 -8.85 3.18
C LYS A 238 -15.07 -7.37 3.30
N ASP A 239 -13.81 -7.04 3.05
CA ASP A 239 -13.34 -5.63 3.08
C ASP A 239 -14.04 -4.80 2.02
N LEU A 240 -14.15 -5.35 0.80
CA LEU A 240 -14.86 -4.72 -0.30
C LEU A 240 -16.31 -4.44 0.06
N LYS A 241 -17.04 -5.46 0.55
CA LYS A 241 -18.44 -5.31 0.96
C LYS A 241 -18.61 -4.22 2.03
N THR A 242 -17.76 -4.24 3.05
CA THR A 242 -17.85 -3.29 4.17
C THR A 242 -17.43 -1.88 3.76
N SER A 243 -16.36 -1.74 2.97
CA SER A 243 -15.82 -0.43 2.62
C SER A 243 -16.66 0.29 1.57
N LEU A 244 -17.24 -0.45 0.64
CA LEU A 244 -18.04 0.09 -0.49
C LEU A 244 -19.55 0.00 -0.26
N ASN A 245 -19.97 -0.63 0.84
CA ASN A 245 -21.39 -0.88 1.14
C ASN A 245 -22.11 -1.64 0.00
N ILE A 246 -21.45 -2.65 -0.57
CA ILE A 246 -22.00 -3.53 -1.60
C ILE A 246 -22.41 -4.87 -1.02
N THR A 247 -23.47 -5.46 -1.52
CA THR A 247 -23.98 -6.76 -1.04
C THR A 247 -23.09 -7.92 -1.46
N GLU A 248 -22.57 -7.85 -2.69
CA GLU A 248 -21.69 -8.86 -3.27
C GLU A 248 -20.46 -8.21 -3.88
N ALA A 249 -19.28 -8.82 -3.61
CA ALA A 249 -18.01 -8.38 -4.15
C ALA A 249 -17.79 -8.98 -5.55
N THR A 250 -18.60 -8.55 -6.52
CA THR A 250 -18.46 -8.88 -7.94
C THR A 250 -17.78 -7.75 -8.69
N LEU A 251 -17.22 -8.06 -9.86
CA LEU A 251 -16.58 -7.05 -10.71
C LEU A 251 -17.57 -5.95 -11.09
N LEU A 252 -18.78 -6.31 -11.49
CA LEU A 252 -19.82 -5.35 -11.86
C LEU A 252 -20.18 -4.40 -10.70
N ASN A 253 -20.39 -4.94 -9.49
CA ASN A 253 -20.73 -4.12 -8.33
C ASN A 253 -19.58 -3.20 -7.93
N LEU A 254 -18.34 -3.66 -8.02
CA LEU A 254 -17.16 -2.83 -7.79
C LEU A 254 -17.09 -1.68 -8.81
N LEU A 255 -17.28 -1.97 -10.10
CA LEU A 255 -17.18 -0.96 -11.17
C LEU A 255 -18.34 0.04 -11.19
N LYS A 256 -19.49 -0.29 -10.56
CA LYS A 256 -20.62 0.64 -10.35
C LYS A 256 -20.39 1.61 -9.19
N CYS A 257 -19.37 1.39 -8.36
CA CYS A 257 -19.06 2.33 -7.29
C CYS A 257 -18.64 3.68 -7.89
N ASP A 258 -19.15 4.74 -7.31
CA ASP A 258 -18.80 6.09 -7.73
C ASP A 258 -17.42 6.53 -7.22
N THR A 259 -16.95 7.65 -7.74
CA THR A 259 -15.64 8.21 -7.36
C THR A 259 -15.59 8.66 -5.90
N SER A 260 -16.71 9.03 -5.31
CA SER A 260 -16.83 9.40 -3.89
C SER A 260 -16.53 8.20 -3.00
N GLN A 261 -17.14 7.03 -3.32
CA GLN A 261 -16.90 5.78 -2.60
C GLN A 261 -15.43 5.35 -2.68
N LEU A 262 -14.80 5.48 -3.86
CA LEU A 262 -13.37 5.17 -4.02
C LEU A 262 -12.47 6.15 -3.24
N ASN A 263 -12.77 7.45 -3.25
CA ASN A 263 -12.07 8.44 -2.42
C ASN A 263 -12.21 8.12 -0.93
N GLU A 264 -13.39 7.66 -0.50
CA GLU A 264 -13.63 7.28 0.90
C GLU A 264 -12.77 6.09 1.34
N ILE A 265 -12.48 5.12 0.44
CA ILE A 265 -11.54 4.03 0.74
C ILE A 265 -10.16 4.58 1.11
N ILE A 266 -9.62 5.50 0.31
CA ILE A 266 -8.33 6.14 0.58
C ILE A 266 -8.36 6.87 1.91
N ALA A 267 -9.39 7.69 2.15
CA ALA A 267 -9.55 8.44 3.39
C ALA A 267 -9.70 7.54 4.62
N LYS A 268 -10.49 6.47 4.53
CA LYS A 268 -10.61 5.46 5.60
C LYS A 268 -9.27 4.78 5.88
N ALA A 269 -8.51 4.43 4.81
CA ALA A 269 -7.18 3.84 4.96
C ALA A 269 -6.21 4.79 5.67
N VAL A 270 -6.20 6.09 5.31
CA VAL A 270 -5.43 7.13 6.00
C VAL A 270 -5.86 7.23 7.46
N ASN A 271 -7.16 7.37 7.73
CA ASN A 271 -7.68 7.54 9.09
C ASN A 271 -7.44 6.31 9.98
N THR A 272 -7.43 5.11 9.40
CA THR A 272 -7.17 3.86 10.14
C THR A 272 -5.69 3.70 10.47
N ASN A 273 -4.80 4.02 9.52
CA ASN A 273 -3.36 3.81 9.66
C ASN A 273 -2.63 5.03 10.27
N LEU A 274 -3.20 6.21 10.10
CA LEU A 274 -2.64 7.49 10.55
C LEU A 274 -3.63 8.18 11.49
N LYS A 275 -3.96 7.53 12.60
CA LYS A 275 -4.84 8.13 13.63
C LYS A 275 -4.20 9.37 14.19
N GLU A 276 -5.03 10.36 14.47
CA GLU A 276 -4.60 11.55 15.19
C GLU A 276 -3.95 11.16 16.52
N ILE A 277 -2.82 11.75 16.81
CA ILE A 277 -2.18 11.59 18.12
C ILE A 277 -2.97 12.47 19.08
N GLU A 278 -3.65 11.82 20.01
CA GLU A 278 -4.32 12.55 21.11
C GLU A 278 -3.28 13.38 21.85
N ALA A 279 -3.61 14.63 22.10
CA ALA A 279 -2.82 15.47 22.99
C ALA A 279 -2.75 14.75 24.35
N ILE A 280 -1.54 14.46 24.80
CA ILE A 280 -1.33 13.91 26.14
C ILE A 280 -1.97 14.93 27.09
N LYS A 281 -3.04 14.53 27.78
CA LYS A 281 -3.63 15.36 28.83
C LYS A 281 -2.60 15.42 29.94
N ILE A 282 -1.73 16.41 29.88
CA ILE A 282 -0.79 16.70 30.97
C ILE A 282 -1.65 17.06 32.17
N LYS A 283 -1.74 16.14 33.13
CA LYS A 283 -2.17 16.53 34.47
C LYS A 283 -1.20 17.64 34.90
N LYS A 284 -1.68 18.87 35.02
CA LYS A 284 -0.92 20.02 35.51
C LYS A 284 -0.56 19.80 37.00
N SER A 285 0.20 18.77 37.28
CA SER A 285 0.69 18.51 38.62
C SER A 285 2.15 18.13 38.50
N SER A 286 2.93 19.09 38.57
CA SER A 286 4.18 19.28 39.25
C SER A 286 5.00 20.28 38.46
N LYS A 287 5.27 21.42 39.08
CA LYS A 287 6.38 22.27 38.71
C LYS A 287 7.60 21.33 38.59
N ILE A 288 8.05 21.02 37.37
CA ILE A 288 9.31 20.37 37.19
C ILE A 288 10.31 21.29 37.91
N ARG A 289 10.78 20.84 39.07
CA ARG A 289 11.91 21.50 39.71
C ARG A 289 13.03 21.38 38.68
N SER A 290 13.35 22.49 38.04
CA SER A 290 14.31 22.55 36.95
C SER A 290 15.72 22.23 37.45
N ASN A 291 16.01 20.95 37.56
CA ASN A 291 17.37 20.50 37.72
C ASN A 291 18.10 20.77 36.38
N ASN A 292 19.30 21.31 36.44
CA ASN A 292 20.09 21.59 35.23
C ASN A 292 20.18 20.38 34.28
N LEU A 293 20.20 19.17 34.84
CA LEU A 293 20.20 17.92 34.09
C LEU A 293 18.91 17.76 33.23
N ASP A 294 17.75 18.11 33.77
CA ASP A 294 16.48 17.99 33.03
C ASP A 294 16.41 18.97 31.86
N LYS A 295 16.98 20.17 32.04
CA LYS A 295 17.12 21.15 30.95
C LYS A 295 18.07 20.64 29.88
N MET A 296 19.20 20.04 30.25
CA MET A 296 20.14 19.46 29.30
C MET A 296 19.50 18.31 28.51
N ILE A 297 18.77 17.41 29.16
CA ILE A 297 18.06 16.32 28.51
C ILE A 297 16.99 16.88 27.58
N TYR A 298 16.22 17.88 28.00
CA TYR A 298 15.23 18.55 27.16
C TYR A 298 15.85 19.14 25.91
N LEU A 299 16.92 19.93 26.04
CA LEU A 299 17.64 20.53 24.89
C LEU A 299 18.22 19.48 23.95
N HIS A 300 18.80 18.41 24.51
CA HIS A 300 19.36 17.31 23.74
C HIS A 300 18.26 16.60 22.94
N LEU A 301 17.17 16.20 23.56
CA LEU A 301 16.02 15.57 22.90
C LEU A 301 15.41 16.48 21.83
N THR A 302 15.23 17.77 22.12
CA THR A 302 14.70 18.75 21.17
C THR A 302 15.61 18.87 19.96
N ASN A 303 16.94 18.94 20.18
CA ASN A 303 17.90 19.00 19.08
C ASN A 303 17.82 17.73 18.20
N MET A 304 17.79 16.54 18.80
CA MET A 304 17.73 15.28 18.06
C MET A 304 16.39 15.14 17.30
N ILE A 305 15.29 15.55 17.88
CA ILE A 305 13.95 15.39 17.30
C ILE A 305 13.66 16.49 16.26
N ASP A 306 13.94 17.76 16.56
CA ASP A 306 13.59 18.88 15.70
C ASP A 306 14.66 19.18 14.64
N ASN A 307 15.93 19.17 15.01
CA ASN A 307 17.03 19.54 14.12
C ASN A 307 17.57 18.33 13.35
N GLN A 308 17.80 17.20 14.01
CA GLN A 308 18.29 15.99 13.35
C GLN A 308 17.15 15.11 12.80
N LYS A 309 15.87 15.53 13.01
CA LYS A 309 14.67 14.81 12.55
C LYS A 309 14.60 13.34 12.99
N LEU A 310 15.20 13.02 14.15
CA LEU A 310 15.11 11.68 14.73
C LEU A 310 13.77 11.47 15.43
N PHE A 311 13.31 10.23 15.45
CA PHE A 311 12.19 9.86 16.32
C PHE A 311 12.65 9.78 17.76
N PHE A 312 11.69 9.93 18.70
CA PHE A 312 12.03 9.82 20.12
C PHE A 312 12.67 8.46 20.44
N GLU A 313 12.19 7.37 19.86
CA GLU A 313 12.73 6.04 20.06
C GLU A 313 14.18 5.93 19.54
N ASP A 314 14.46 6.53 18.39
CA ASP A 314 15.82 6.56 17.83
C ASP A 314 16.73 7.48 18.66
N ALA A 315 16.23 8.65 19.05
CA ALA A 315 16.93 9.58 19.94
C ALA A 315 17.24 8.93 21.30
N LEU A 316 16.27 8.19 21.84
CA LEU A 316 16.43 7.44 23.09
C LEU A 316 17.50 6.34 22.94
N LYS A 317 17.46 5.59 21.85
CA LYS A 317 18.41 4.53 21.55
C LYS A 317 19.82 5.07 21.43
N VAL A 318 20.05 6.08 20.57
CA VAL A 318 21.34 6.72 20.37
C VAL A 318 21.88 7.28 21.69
N THR A 319 21.06 7.97 22.46
CA THR A 319 21.50 8.51 23.75
C THR A 319 21.91 7.42 24.74
N LEU A 320 21.14 6.32 24.82
CA LEU A 320 21.45 5.22 25.74
C LEU A 320 22.64 4.36 25.28
N GLU A 321 22.92 4.28 23.99
CA GLU A 321 24.12 3.62 23.47
C GLU A 321 25.40 4.37 23.85
N HIS A 322 25.38 5.71 23.80
CA HIS A 322 26.50 6.56 24.16
C HIS A 322 26.58 6.86 25.68
N PHE A 323 25.60 6.42 26.45
CA PHE A 323 25.58 6.62 27.89
C PHE A 323 26.38 5.50 28.60
N GLU A 324 27.63 5.78 28.91
CA GLU A 324 28.50 4.85 29.65
C GLU A 324 28.06 4.76 31.11
N SER A 325 27.29 3.74 31.45
CA SER A 325 26.80 3.50 32.79
C SER A 325 26.28 2.07 32.96
N ASP A 326 26.09 1.67 34.22
CA ASP A 326 25.46 0.39 34.54
C ASP A 326 23.98 0.29 34.09
N LYS A 327 23.46 -0.93 34.09
CA LYS A 327 22.10 -1.22 33.63
C LYS A 327 21.03 -0.44 34.39
N GLN A 328 21.22 -0.20 35.68
CA GLN A 328 20.23 0.49 36.53
C GLN A 328 20.20 1.99 36.21
N ASN A 329 21.35 2.61 36.01
CA ASN A 329 21.44 4.02 35.65
C ASN A 329 20.94 4.26 34.22
N LYS A 330 21.23 3.35 33.25
CA LYS A 330 20.62 3.40 31.91
C LYS A 330 19.10 3.32 31.99
N TYR A 331 18.54 2.46 32.83
CA TYR A 331 17.10 2.38 33.05
C TYR A 331 16.53 3.68 33.63
N ARG A 332 17.18 4.27 34.65
CA ARG A 332 16.75 5.56 35.24
C ARG A 332 16.81 6.69 34.22
N MET A 333 17.86 6.76 33.41
CA MET A 333 17.99 7.74 32.32
C MET A 333 16.85 7.56 31.29
N LYS A 334 16.60 6.33 30.86
CA LYS A 334 15.48 6.01 29.97
C LYS A 334 14.15 6.52 30.51
N GLN A 335 13.82 6.24 31.78
CA GLN A 335 12.57 6.72 32.39
C GLN A 335 12.49 8.25 32.46
N LYS A 336 13.61 8.89 32.73
CA LYS A 336 13.72 10.35 32.76
C LYS A 336 13.50 10.98 31.39
N MET A 337 14.13 10.43 30.36
CA MET A 337 13.93 10.88 28.97
C MET A 337 12.47 10.69 28.51
N ILE A 338 11.85 9.53 28.81
CA ILE A 338 10.44 9.28 28.52
C ILE A 338 9.54 10.32 29.21
N LYS A 339 9.82 10.64 30.47
CA LYS A 339 9.06 11.63 31.22
C LYS A 339 9.16 13.02 30.60
N ILE A 340 10.38 13.50 30.33
CA ILE A 340 10.62 14.83 29.73
C ILE A 340 9.97 14.91 28.34
N TYR A 341 10.11 13.85 27.52
CA TYR A 341 9.48 13.81 26.23
C TYR A 341 7.96 13.90 26.31
N SER A 342 7.33 13.09 27.17
CA SER A 342 5.87 13.06 27.30
C SER A 342 5.30 14.36 27.88
N GLU A 343 5.99 15.00 28.81
CA GLU A 343 5.49 16.19 29.50
C GLU A 343 5.78 17.50 28.74
N GLU A 344 6.97 17.63 28.11
CA GLU A 344 7.45 18.91 27.59
C GLU A 344 7.51 18.97 26.04
N ILE A 345 7.86 17.86 25.38
CA ILE A 345 8.17 17.87 23.95
C ILE A 345 7.00 17.33 23.12
N ALA A 346 6.37 16.25 23.58
CA ALA A 346 5.37 15.53 22.79
C ALA A 346 4.18 16.37 22.33
N THR A 347 3.76 17.36 23.12
CA THR A 347 2.62 18.22 22.77
C THR A 347 2.90 19.04 21.52
N GLY A 348 4.08 19.67 21.44
CA GLY A 348 4.49 20.45 20.25
C GLY A 348 4.71 19.58 19.03
N THR A 349 5.40 18.45 19.22
CA THR A 349 5.65 17.46 18.15
C THR A 349 4.34 16.86 17.65
N ASN A 350 3.41 16.48 18.53
CA ASN A 350 2.11 15.93 18.15
C ASN A 350 1.29 16.93 17.32
N LYS A 351 1.31 18.22 17.70
CA LYS A 351 0.63 19.26 16.91
C LYS A 351 1.19 19.36 15.49
N LYS A 352 2.53 19.40 15.34
CA LYS A 352 3.18 19.42 14.02
C LYS A 352 2.84 18.16 13.21
N VAL A 353 2.87 16.99 13.84
CA VAL A 353 2.57 15.69 13.19
C VAL A 353 1.11 15.64 12.72
N ASN A 354 0.16 16.09 13.55
CA ASN A 354 -1.24 16.15 13.19
C ASN A 354 -1.50 17.12 12.03
N LEU A 355 -0.80 18.26 11.98
CA LEU A 355 -0.86 19.18 10.85
C LEU A 355 -0.39 18.50 9.53
N LYS A 356 0.67 17.69 9.58
CA LYS A 356 1.14 16.95 8.39
C LYS A 356 0.12 15.90 7.91
N ARG A 357 -0.58 15.25 8.84
CA ARG A 357 -1.71 14.38 8.49
C ARG A 357 -2.83 15.15 7.78
N LEU A 358 -3.21 16.33 8.29
CA LEU A 358 -4.19 17.19 7.63
C LEU A 358 -3.72 17.67 6.26
N GLN A 359 -2.42 18.00 6.10
CA GLN A 359 -1.84 18.33 4.79
C GLN A 359 -1.96 17.16 3.81
N LEU A 360 -1.71 15.92 4.23
CA LEU A 360 -1.92 14.76 3.37
C LEU A 360 -3.39 14.65 2.95
N LEU A 361 -4.32 14.78 3.88
CA LEU A 361 -5.75 14.73 3.58
C LEU A 361 -6.17 15.81 2.58
N SER A 362 -5.65 17.02 2.73
CA SER A 362 -5.88 18.11 1.77
C SER A 362 -5.29 17.80 0.39
N LEU A 363 -4.03 17.29 0.33
CA LEU A 363 -3.39 16.92 -0.95
C LEU A 363 -4.16 15.84 -1.72
N ILE A 364 -4.84 14.94 -1.02
CA ILE A 364 -5.70 13.92 -1.63
C ILE A 364 -7.16 14.39 -1.81
N GLY A 365 -7.43 15.70 -1.58
CA GLY A 365 -8.76 16.28 -1.76
C GLY A 365 -9.79 15.77 -0.75
N TRP A 366 -9.35 15.38 0.44
CA TRP A 366 -10.22 15.03 1.55
C TRP A 366 -10.31 16.20 2.52
N GLU A 367 -11.25 17.07 2.29
CA GLU A 367 -11.66 18.06 3.30
C GLU A 367 -12.82 17.48 4.10
N LYS A 368 -12.72 17.46 5.42
CA LYS A 368 -13.89 17.20 6.26
C LYS A 368 -14.87 18.35 6.01
N VAL A 369 -15.96 18.04 5.35
CA VAL A 369 -17.17 18.85 5.43
C VAL A 369 -17.71 18.82 6.88
#